data_f34f455370b54494822f7c73b548ea9f
#
_entry.id   f34f455370b54494822f7c73b548ea9f
#
_cell.length_a   1.000
_cell.length_b   1.000
_cell.length_c   1.000
_cell.angle_alpha   90.00
_cell.angle_beta   90.00
_cell.angle_gamma   90.00
#
_symmetry.space_group_name_H-M   'P 1'
#
loop_
_entity.id
_entity.type
_entity.pdbx_description
1 polymer ?
#
loop_
_entity_poly.entity_id
_entity_poly.type
_entity_poly.pdbx_seq_one_letter_code
_entity_poly.pdbx_strand_id
1 'polypeptide(L)'
;MQKWIVSGIVTVACLFGIYLLVYDMPNKENAAVPSESVSIPDTPVDADAAMQIYRSNCLSCHGDQLSGGFGPNLTNVGATMDKETIYKQISQGGGGMPKFESKLTEDELITLTNWLAGKKGD
;
A
#
# COMPACT_ATOMS: atom_id res chain seq x y z
N MET A 1 33.69 -48.64 6.16
CA MET A 1 34.08 -47.41 5.44
C MET A 1 32.88 -46.73 4.73
N GLN A 2 32.01 -47.48 4.06
CA GLN A 2 30.88 -46.92 3.33
C GLN A 2 29.87 -46.13 4.20
N LYS A 3 29.62 -46.54 5.43
CA LYS A 3 28.67 -45.87 6.35
C LYS A 3 29.14 -44.47 6.77
N TRP A 4 30.43 -44.24 6.89
CA TRP A 4 31.00 -42.94 7.26
C TRP A 4 30.97 -41.95 6.09
N ILE A 5 31.14 -42.43 4.85
CA ILE A 5 31.08 -41.63 3.65
C ILE A 5 29.64 -41.12 3.45
N VAL A 6 28.64 -41.98 3.59
CA VAL A 6 27.21 -41.62 3.45
C VAL A 6 26.80 -40.58 4.51
N SER A 7 27.24 -40.77 5.77
CA SER A 7 26.97 -39.82 6.86
C SER A 7 27.59 -38.44 6.55
N GLY A 8 28.83 -38.42 6.03
CA GLY A 8 29.49 -37.16 5.64
C GLY A 8 28.78 -36.42 4.50
N ILE A 9 28.29 -37.13 3.49
CA ILE A 9 27.55 -36.54 2.37
C ILE A 9 26.24 -35.95 2.86
N VAL A 10 25.50 -36.63 3.73
CA VAL A 10 24.23 -36.15 4.27
C VAL A 10 24.43 -34.88 5.10
N THR A 11 25.46 -34.82 5.94
CA THR A 11 25.75 -33.62 6.75
C THR A 11 26.11 -32.41 5.87
N VAL A 12 26.94 -32.61 4.84
CA VAL A 12 27.30 -31.54 3.88
C VAL A 12 26.09 -31.06 3.11
N ALA A 13 25.22 -31.97 2.65
CA ALA A 13 23.99 -31.60 1.96
C ALA A 13 23.02 -30.82 2.86
N CYS A 14 22.88 -31.19 4.14
CA CYS A 14 22.05 -30.45 5.08
C CYS A 14 22.62 -29.06 5.37
N LEU A 15 23.91 -28.92 5.57
CA LEU A 15 24.58 -27.64 5.81
C LEU A 15 24.47 -26.73 4.57
N PHE A 16 24.60 -27.31 3.36
CA PHE A 16 24.43 -26.56 2.11
C PHE A 16 22.98 -26.13 1.90
N GLY A 17 22.02 -26.97 2.27
CA GLY A 17 20.59 -26.61 2.23
C GLY A 17 20.25 -25.46 3.20
N ILE A 18 20.81 -25.51 4.43
CA ILE A 18 20.64 -24.42 5.41
C ILE A 18 21.33 -23.14 4.92
N TYR A 19 22.51 -23.26 4.31
CA TYR A 19 23.23 -22.13 3.73
C TYR A 19 22.37 -21.44 2.64
N LEU A 20 21.78 -22.21 1.71
CA LEU A 20 20.91 -21.67 0.67
C LEU A 20 19.64 -21.01 1.26
N LEU A 21 19.05 -21.58 2.32
CA LEU A 21 17.90 -21.00 3.00
C LEU A 21 18.21 -19.67 3.71
N VAL A 22 19.41 -19.52 4.22
CA VAL A 22 19.82 -18.31 4.97
C VAL A 22 20.36 -17.23 4.03
N TYR A 23 21.10 -17.61 2.99
CA TYR A 23 21.76 -16.67 2.09
C TYR A 23 21.00 -16.40 0.78
N ASP A 24 20.13 -17.31 0.37
CA ASP A 24 19.31 -17.18 -0.84
C ASP A 24 17.82 -16.94 -0.48
N MET A 25 17.56 -16.40 0.72
CA MET A 25 16.26 -15.77 0.94
C MET A 25 16.21 -14.57 0.01
N PRO A 26 15.33 -14.59 -1.01
CA PRO A 26 15.10 -13.39 -1.77
C PRO A 26 14.64 -12.33 -0.78
N ASN A 27 15.47 -11.30 -0.62
CA ASN A 27 15.16 -10.15 0.21
C ASN A 27 13.79 -9.67 -0.23
N LYS A 28 12.78 -9.78 0.65
CA LYS A 28 11.39 -9.40 0.37
C LYS A 28 11.23 -7.90 0.07
N GLU A 29 12.34 -7.17 0.09
CA GLU A 29 12.39 -5.74 -0.24
C GLU A 29 12.51 -5.46 -1.74
N ASN A 30 12.72 -6.47 -2.59
CA ASN A 30 12.81 -6.28 -4.04
C ASN A 30 11.97 -7.27 -4.85
N ALA A 31 10.82 -7.70 -4.34
CA ALA A 31 9.73 -7.95 -5.24
C ALA A 31 9.23 -6.56 -5.70
N ALA A 32 10.01 -5.94 -6.56
CA ALA A 32 9.50 -4.98 -7.49
C ALA A 32 8.48 -5.76 -8.35
N VAL A 33 7.25 -5.84 -7.85
CA VAL A 33 6.11 -5.83 -8.75
C VAL A 33 6.42 -4.65 -9.67
N PRO A 34 6.43 -4.81 -11.01
CA PRO A 34 6.50 -3.67 -11.88
C PRO A 34 5.42 -2.73 -11.35
N SER A 35 5.83 -1.69 -10.66
CA SER A 35 5.00 -0.52 -10.47
C SER A 35 4.83 -0.03 -11.90
N GLU A 36 3.79 -0.50 -12.59
CA GLU A 36 3.14 0.39 -13.51
C GLU A 36 2.90 1.62 -12.64
N SER A 37 3.74 2.61 -12.84
CA SER A 37 3.53 3.94 -12.30
C SER A 37 2.15 4.32 -12.80
N VAL A 38 1.14 4.14 -11.94
CA VAL A 38 -0.19 4.66 -12.21
C VAL A 38 0.04 6.14 -12.28
N SER A 39 0.24 6.64 -13.50
CA SER A 39 0.36 8.07 -13.76
C SER A 39 -1.02 8.65 -13.46
N ILE A 40 -1.20 9.09 -12.22
CA ILE A 40 -2.44 9.72 -11.79
C ILE A 40 -2.47 11.09 -12.48
N PRO A 41 -3.37 11.30 -13.45
CA PRO A 41 -3.44 12.56 -14.16
C PRO A 41 -3.77 13.69 -13.20
N ASP A 42 -3.08 14.82 -13.35
CA ASP A 42 -3.40 16.07 -12.66
C ASP A 42 -4.66 16.68 -13.27
N THR A 43 -5.80 16.04 -13.05
CA THR A 43 -7.09 16.60 -13.44
C THR A 43 -7.50 17.72 -12.48
N PRO A 44 -8.23 18.75 -12.96
CA PRO A 44 -8.81 19.75 -12.08
C PRO A 44 -9.63 19.06 -10.99
N VAL A 45 -9.34 19.39 -9.73
CA VAL A 45 -9.99 18.75 -8.58
C VAL A 45 -11.43 19.26 -8.48
N ASP A 46 -12.39 18.39 -8.72
CA ASP A 46 -13.77 18.63 -8.35
C ASP A 46 -13.93 18.38 -6.83
N ALA A 47 -13.80 19.43 -6.04
CA ALA A 47 -13.86 19.35 -4.60
C ALA A 47 -15.22 18.90 -4.08
N ASP A 48 -16.31 19.23 -4.78
CA ASP A 48 -17.66 18.86 -4.39
C ASP A 48 -17.90 17.36 -4.62
N ALA A 49 -17.50 16.86 -5.78
CA ALA A 49 -17.54 15.44 -6.08
C ALA A 49 -16.67 14.63 -5.10
N ALA A 50 -15.43 15.07 -4.86
CA ALA A 50 -14.53 14.41 -3.89
C ALA A 50 -15.13 14.40 -2.48
N MET A 51 -15.75 15.50 -2.04
CA MET A 51 -16.40 15.58 -0.74
C MET A 51 -17.61 14.64 -0.63
N GLN A 52 -18.38 14.46 -1.68
CA GLN A 52 -19.50 13.50 -1.71
C GLN A 52 -18.99 12.07 -1.57
N ILE A 53 -17.94 11.70 -2.33
CA ILE A 53 -17.30 10.38 -2.25
C ILE A 53 -16.77 10.14 -0.83
N TYR A 54 -16.08 11.13 -0.26
CA TYR A 54 -15.56 11.08 1.10
C TYR A 54 -16.65 10.84 2.14
N ARG A 55 -17.73 11.62 2.09
CA ARG A 55 -18.85 11.48 3.03
C ARG A 55 -19.53 10.12 2.96
N SER A 56 -19.65 9.56 1.77
CA SER A 56 -20.32 8.27 1.58
C SER A 56 -19.47 7.07 2.01
N ASN A 57 -18.15 7.17 1.94
CA ASN A 57 -17.27 5.99 2.08
C ASN A 57 -16.22 6.12 3.19
N CYS A 58 -15.79 7.32 3.54
CA CYS A 58 -14.60 7.54 4.37
C CYS A 58 -14.92 8.18 5.73
N LEU A 59 -15.97 8.99 5.79
CA LEU A 59 -16.34 9.81 6.95
C LEU A 59 -16.48 8.99 8.24
N SER A 60 -17.04 7.79 8.17
CA SER A 60 -17.28 6.94 9.35
C SER A 60 -15.99 6.57 10.09
N CYS A 61 -14.86 6.48 9.37
CA CYS A 61 -13.58 6.12 9.95
C CYS A 61 -12.64 7.33 10.11
N HIS A 62 -12.64 8.26 9.15
CA HIS A 62 -11.71 9.39 9.15
C HIS A 62 -12.30 10.70 9.72
N GLY A 63 -13.55 10.64 10.18
CA GLY A 63 -14.22 11.75 10.86
C GLY A 63 -14.74 12.84 9.92
N ASP A 64 -15.62 13.67 10.44
CA ASP A 64 -16.04 14.88 9.75
C ASP A 64 -14.84 15.84 9.66
N GLN A 65 -14.73 16.58 8.57
CA GLN A 65 -13.61 17.49 8.31
C GLN A 65 -12.21 16.84 8.31
N LEU A 66 -12.11 15.55 7.98
CA LEU A 66 -10.83 14.82 7.92
C LEU A 66 -10.10 14.69 9.27
N SER A 67 -10.78 14.95 10.37
CA SER A 67 -10.20 15.05 11.72
C SER A 67 -9.65 13.76 12.30
N GLY A 68 -9.98 12.62 11.67
CA GLY A 68 -9.64 11.29 12.19
C GLY A 68 -10.74 10.71 13.12
N GLY A 69 -10.55 9.47 13.51
CA GLY A 69 -11.43 8.71 14.38
C GLY A 69 -10.88 7.31 14.56
N PHE A 70 -11.53 6.29 13.99
CA PHE A 70 -10.93 4.96 13.86
C PHE A 70 -9.74 4.97 12.89
N GLY A 71 -9.82 5.76 11.82
CA GLY A 71 -8.73 6.02 10.91
C GLY A 71 -7.94 7.26 11.30
N PRO A 72 -6.76 7.45 10.70
CA PRO A 72 -5.92 8.61 10.98
C PRO A 72 -6.55 9.92 10.47
N ASN A 73 -6.07 11.02 11.03
CA ASN A 73 -6.34 12.37 10.54
C ASN A 73 -5.80 12.54 9.12
N LEU A 74 -6.59 13.12 8.23
CA LEU A 74 -6.27 13.33 6.82
C LEU A 74 -6.09 14.80 6.44
N THR A 75 -6.17 15.73 7.39
CA THR A 75 -6.04 17.18 7.11
C THR A 75 -4.71 17.55 6.51
N ASN A 76 -3.67 16.75 6.76
CA ASN A 76 -2.30 16.97 6.31
C ASN A 76 -1.74 15.82 5.46
N VAL A 77 -2.61 14.96 4.94
CA VAL A 77 -2.18 13.72 4.25
C VAL A 77 -1.35 14.01 3.00
N GLY A 78 -1.68 15.05 2.25
CA GLY A 78 -0.94 15.44 1.04
C GLY A 78 0.42 16.11 1.29
N ALA A 79 0.76 16.41 2.54
CA ALA A 79 2.12 16.82 2.91
C ALA A 79 2.99 15.65 3.35
N THR A 80 2.37 14.52 3.73
CA THR A 80 3.06 13.34 4.27
C THR A 80 3.13 12.18 3.30
N MET A 81 2.23 12.14 2.33
CA MET A 81 2.13 11.09 1.31
C MET A 81 2.04 11.69 -0.08
N ASP A 82 2.70 11.07 -1.06
CA ASP A 82 2.52 11.38 -2.47
C ASP A 82 1.20 10.81 -3.02
N LYS A 83 0.80 11.28 -4.19
CA LYS A 83 -0.45 10.86 -4.85
C LYS A 83 -0.54 9.36 -5.07
N GLU A 84 0.57 8.75 -5.50
CA GLU A 84 0.63 7.32 -5.81
C GLU A 84 0.40 6.50 -4.54
N THR A 85 1.01 6.89 -3.44
CA THR A 85 0.82 6.26 -2.13
C THR A 85 -0.61 6.43 -1.63
N ILE A 86 -1.20 7.62 -1.76
CA ILE A 86 -2.60 7.87 -1.39
C ILE A 86 -3.54 7.00 -2.24
N TYR A 87 -3.36 6.98 -3.56
CA TYR A 87 -4.15 6.15 -4.47
C TYR A 87 -4.06 4.67 -4.11
N LYS A 88 -2.86 4.17 -3.90
CA LYS A 88 -2.61 2.78 -3.53
C LYS A 88 -3.27 2.43 -2.18
N GLN A 89 -3.18 3.32 -1.20
CA GLN A 89 -3.80 3.12 0.10
C GLN A 89 -5.32 3.05 0.00
N ILE A 90 -5.95 3.90 -0.81
CA ILE A 90 -7.41 3.89 -1.01
C ILE A 90 -7.82 2.65 -1.80
N SER A 91 -7.17 2.36 -2.91
CA SER A 91 -7.54 1.24 -3.79
C SER A 91 -7.36 -0.11 -3.11
N GLN A 92 -6.20 -0.34 -2.50
CA GLN A 92 -5.82 -1.63 -1.92
C GLN A 92 -6.16 -1.79 -0.43
N GLY A 93 -6.38 -0.68 0.28
CA GLY A 93 -6.60 -0.70 1.72
C GLY A 93 -5.36 -1.07 2.51
N GLY A 94 -5.56 -1.51 3.74
CA GLY A 94 -4.51 -1.96 4.65
C GLY A 94 -4.55 -1.24 6.00
N GLY A 95 -3.95 -1.84 7.04
CA GLY A 95 -3.98 -1.25 8.38
C GLY A 95 -5.38 -1.09 8.98
N GLY A 96 -6.32 -1.95 8.59
CA GLY A 96 -7.73 -1.85 8.99
C GLY A 96 -8.62 -1.08 8.00
N MET A 97 -8.04 -0.40 7.01
CA MET A 97 -8.78 0.27 5.95
C MET A 97 -9.24 -0.76 4.90
N PRO A 98 -10.54 -0.79 4.53
CA PRO A 98 -11.02 -1.69 3.48
C PRO A 98 -10.51 -1.27 2.10
N LYS A 99 -10.54 -2.20 1.13
CA LYS A 99 -10.24 -1.91 -0.26
C LYS A 99 -11.41 -1.18 -0.91
N PHE A 100 -11.12 -0.15 -1.68
CA PHE A 100 -12.13 0.61 -2.41
C PHE A 100 -12.08 0.41 -3.94
N GLU A 101 -11.09 -0.29 -4.48
CA GLU A 101 -10.98 -0.58 -5.91
C GLU A 101 -12.22 -1.29 -6.51
N SER A 102 -12.97 -2.03 -5.68
CA SER A 102 -14.20 -2.71 -6.10
C SER A 102 -15.47 -1.91 -5.81
N LYS A 103 -15.36 -0.78 -5.10
CA LYS A 103 -16.50 0.05 -4.67
C LYS A 103 -16.56 1.40 -5.37
N LEU A 104 -15.44 1.92 -5.77
CA LEU A 104 -15.28 3.19 -6.46
C LEU A 104 -14.79 2.93 -7.88
N THR A 105 -15.22 3.74 -8.81
CA THR A 105 -14.67 3.77 -10.16
C THR A 105 -13.27 4.35 -10.15
N GLU A 106 -12.51 4.11 -11.20
CA GLU A 106 -11.16 4.66 -11.33
C GLU A 106 -11.17 6.20 -11.30
N ASP A 107 -12.13 6.83 -11.96
CA ASP A 107 -12.30 8.30 -11.95
C ASP A 107 -12.58 8.84 -10.55
N GLU A 108 -13.39 8.13 -9.75
CA GLU A 108 -13.68 8.50 -8.36
C GLU A 108 -12.44 8.33 -7.47
N LEU A 109 -11.65 7.27 -7.69
CA LEU A 109 -10.38 7.06 -6.98
C LEU A 109 -9.38 8.17 -7.30
N ILE A 110 -9.25 8.56 -8.57
CA ILE A 110 -8.37 9.64 -9.02
C ILE A 110 -8.84 10.99 -8.44
N THR A 111 -10.14 11.28 -8.53
CA THR A 111 -10.72 12.52 -8.00
C THR A 111 -10.47 12.65 -6.50
N LEU A 112 -10.74 11.60 -5.73
CA LEU A 112 -10.51 11.56 -4.29
C LEU A 112 -9.02 11.69 -3.95
N THR A 113 -8.15 11.01 -4.70
CA THR A 113 -6.70 11.06 -4.51
C THR A 113 -6.15 12.47 -4.74
N ASN A 114 -6.53 13.12 -5.85
CA ASN A 114 -6.10 14.48 -6.16
C ASN A 114 -6.58 15.48 -5.09
N TRP A 115 -7.81 15.31 -4.61
CA TRP A 115 -8.36 16.15 -3.54
C TRP A 115 -7.61 15.98 -2.22
N LEU A 116 -7.31 14.74 -1.82
CA LEU A 116 -6.55 14.44 -0.60
C LEU A 116 -5.10 14.89 -0.72
N ALA A 117 -4.47 14.74 -1.87
CA ALA A 117 -3.11 15.22 -2.10
C ALA A 117 -2.97 16.75 -1.97
N GLY A 118 -4.07 17.47 -2.14
CA GLY A 118 -4.15 18.92 -1.87
C GLY A 118 -4.25 19.29 -0.39
N LYS A 119 -4.49 18.33 0.52
CA LYS A 119 -4.59 18.57 1.97
C LYS A 119 -3.21 18.59 2.60
N LYS A 120 -2.67 19.80 2.77
CA LYS A 120 -1.30 20.00 3.27
C LYS A 120 -1.22 20.59 4.69
N GLY A 121 -2.37 20.68 5.36
CA GLY A 121 -2.50 21.37 6.65
C GLY A 121 -2.39 22.89 6.49
N ASP A 122 -3.26 23.62 7.12
CA ASP A 122 -3.10 25.07 7.32
C ASP A 122 -2.45 25.32 8.67
#